data_43c6989823f5bdb70111377c5347935f
#
_entry.id   43c6989823f5bdb70111377c5347935f
#
_cell.length_a   1.000
_cell.length_b   1.000
_cell.length_c   1.000
_cell.angle_alpha   90.00
_cell.angle_beta   90.00
_cell.angle_gamma   90.00
#
_symmetry.space_group_name_H-M   'P 1'
#
loop_
_entity.id
_entity.type
_entity.pdbx_description
1 polymer ?
#
loop_
_entity_poly.entity_id
_entity_poly.type
_entity_poly.pdbx_seq_one_letter_code
_entity_poly.pdbx_strand_id
1 'polypeptide(L)'
;MPGIVLIGAQWGDEGKGKATDLIGTKVDYVARFNGGNNAGHTVVVGPTATPVIGNGVVVDPEVLFEEIDGLESRGVDCSRLLVSEGAHIIAPYHRVLDKVTERFLGKHKIGTTGRGIGPAYADKINRVGIRVHDLFNAEHL
;
A
#
# COMPACT_ATOMS: atom_id res chain seq x y z
N MET A 1 -3.16 21.60 13.40
CA MET A 1 -3.17 21.73 11.93
C MET A 1 -4.44 21.09 11.39
N PRO A 2 -5.10 21.63 10.37
CA PRO A 2 -6.26 20.99 9.78
C PRO A 2 -5.82 19.72 9.03
N GLY A 3 -6.56 18.61 9.21
CA GLY A 3 -6.39 17.39 8.44
C GLY A 3 -7.29 17.42 7.22
N ILE A 4 -6.76 16.99 6.06
CA ILE A 4 -7.53 16.81 4.82
C ILE A 4 -7.62 15.32 4.55
N VAL A 5 -8.85 14.78 4.37
CA VAL A 5 -9.08 13.39 4.00
C VAL A 5 -9.62 13.34 2.58
N LEU A 6 -8.87 12.70 1.69
CA LEU A 6 -9.25 12.49 0.29
C LEU A 6 -9.72 11.05 0.10
N ILE A 7 -11.00 10.88 -0.20
CA ILE A 7 -11.61 9.57 -0.47
C ILE A 7 -12.21 9.51 -1.87
N GLY A 8 -12.21 8.33 -2.47
CA GLY A 8 -12.92 8.08 -3.73
C GLY A 8 -14.35 7.62 -3.45
N ALA A 9 -15.32 8.20 -4.16
CA ALA A 9 -16.71 7.83 -4.08
C ALA A 9 -17.17 6.87 -5.20
N GLN A 10 -16.25 6.46 -6.09
CA GLN A 10 -16.47 5.54 -7.20
C GLN A 10 -15.38 4.45 -7.28
N TRP A 11 -15.31 3.73 -8.39
CA TRP A 11 -14.55 2.49 -8.54
C TRP A 11 -13.08 2.65 -8.99
N GLY A 12 -12.44 3.78 -8.74
CA GLY A 12 -10.99 3.85 -8.85
C GLY A 12 -10.43 4.96 -9.75
N ASP A 13 -11.16 5.43 -10.77
CA ASP A 13 -10.66 6.37 -11.76
C ASP A 13 -11.04 7.85 -11.49
N GLU A 14 -11.28 8.21 -10.23
CA GLU A 14 -11.73 9.54 -9.84
C GLU A 14 -10.62 10.61 -9.86
N GLY A 15 -9.37 10.20 -10.10
CA GLY A 15 -8.25 11.13 -10.14
C GLY A 15 -7.69 11.52 -8.76
N LYS A 16 -7.88 10.69 -7.73
CA LYS A 16 -7.33 10.92 -6.38
C LYS A 16 -5.83 11.24 -6.38
N GLY A 17 -5.03 10.53 -7.19
CA GLY A 17 -3.61 10.78 -7.32
C GLY A 17 -3.30 12.22 -7.74
N LYS A 18 -3.96 12.72 -8.78
CA LYS A 18 -3.81 14.11 -9.25
C LYS A 18 -4.23 15.14 -8.19
N ALA A 19 -5.31 14.86 -7.46
CA ALA A 19 -5.74 15.73 -6.36
C ALA A 19 -4.73 15.75 -5.23
N THR A 20 -4.13 14.59 -4.90
CA THR A 20 -3.06 14.49 -3.91
C THR A 20 -1.82 15.28 -4.33
N ASP A 21 -1.42 15.20 -5.60
CA ASP A 21 -0.27 15.97 -6.13
C ASP A 21 -0.50 17.49 -6.01
N LEU A 22 -1.71 17.95 -6.32
CA LEU A 22 -2.05 19.37 -6.21
C LEU A 22 -2.04 19.90 -4.77
N ILE A 23 -2.40 19.05 -3.80
CA ILE A 23 -2.46 19.42 -2.39
C ILE A 23 -1.11 19.17 -1.72
N GLY A 24 -0.34 18.20 -2.19
CA GLY A 24 0.90 17.72 -1.57
C GLY A 24 1.95 18.79 -1.32
N THR A 25 1.98 19.86 -2.12
CA THR A 25 2.89 21.01 -1.93
C THR A 25 2.49 21.94 -0.76
N LYS A 26 1.29 21.75 -0.18
CA LYS A 26 0.71 22.61 0.86
C LYS A 26 0.54 21.91 2.21
N VAL A 27 1.06 20.70 2.34
CA VAL A 27 0.93 19.88 3.54
C VAL A 27 2.29 19.34 3.98
N ASP A 28 2.42 19.03 5.29
CA ASP A 28 3.66 18.50 5.85
C ASP A 28 3.77 16.98 5.67
N TYR A 29 2.62 16.29 5.62
CA TYR A 29 2.54 14.84 5.49
C TYR A 29 1.48 14.44 4.47
N VAL A 30 1.80 13.42 3.67
CA VAL A 30 0.84 12.76 2.78
C VAL A 30 0.78 11.29 3.18
N ALA A 31 -0.30 10.90 3.83
CA ALA A 31 -0.46 9.54 4.34
C ALA A 31 -1.44 8.72 3.49
N ARG A 32 -0.98 7.56 3.02
CA ARG A 32 -1.86 6.52 2.53
C ARG A 32 -2.36 5.73 3.75
N PHE A 33 -3.67 5.77 4.01
CA PHE A 33 -4.23 5.19 5.22
C PHE A 33 -4.78 3.77 5.03
N ASN A 34 -5.03 3.30 3.79
CA ASN A 34 -5.50 1.95 3.49
C ASN A 34 -5.13 1.52 2.06
N GLY A 35 -5.51 0.28 1.70
CA GLY A 35 -5.22 -0.30 0.39
C GLY A 35 -3.89 -1.04 0.36
N GLY A 36 -3.41 -1.33 -0.83
CA GLY A 36 -2.15 -2.05 -1.08
C GLY A 36 -1.57 -1.63 -2.43
N ASN A 37 -0.70 -2.44 -3.02
CA ASN A 37 -0.06 -2.20 -4.31
C ASN A 37 -0.95 -2.54 -5.52
N ASN A 38 -2.26 -2.29 -5.45
CA ASN A 38 -3.24 -2.67 -6.47
C ASN A 38 -3.18 -1.85 -7.75
N ALA A 39 -2.72 -0.62 -7.69
CA ALA A 39 -2.41 0.18 -8.87
C ALA A 39 -1.09 0.92 -8.60
N GLY A 40 -0.19 0.94 -9.58
CA GLY A 40 1.04 1.72 -9.52
C GLY A 40 0.70 3.21 -9.47
N HIS A 41 0.51 3.72 -8.29
CA HIS A 41 0.29 5.14 -8.05
C HIS A 41 1.53 5.70 -7.39
N THR A 42 2.51 6.03 -8.21
CA THR A 42 3.60 6.86 -7.77
C THR A 42 3.04 8.27 -7.58
N VAL A 43 2.73 8.60 -6.34
CA VAL A 43 2.44 9.98 -5.96
C VAL A 43 3.79 10.66 -5.72
N VAL A 44 4.19 11.54 -6.61
CA VAL A 44 5.33 12.42 -6.39
C VAL A 44 4.88 13.51 -5.44
N VAL A 45 5.10 13.30 -4.17
CA VAL A 45 4.86 14.33 -3.15
C VAL A 45 5.87 15.44 -3.38
N GLY A 46 5.44 16.69 -3.31
CA GLY A 46 6.34 17.83 -3.44
C GLY A 46 7.52 17.76 -2.45
N PRO A 47 8.63 18.44 -2.69
CA PRO A 47 9.89 18.28 -1.96
C PRO A 47 9.80 18.55 -0.45
N THR A 48 8.72 19.12 0.01
CA THR A 48 8.52 19.49 1.42
C THR A 48 7.71 18.48 2.23
N ALA A 49 6.77 17.73 1.62
CA ALA A 49 5.92 16.80 2.34
C ALA A 49 6.61 15.46 2.60
N THR A 50 6.32 14.86 3.75
CA THR A 50 6.79 13.52 4.11
C THR A 50 5.76 12.48 3.71
N PRO A 51 6.08 11.54 2.81
CA PRO A 51 5.19 10.46 2.45
C PRO A 51 5.12 9.42 3.57
N VAL A 52 3.91 8.90 3.84
CA VAL A 52 3.67 7.92 4.90
C VAL A 52 2.81 6.78 4.40
N ILE A 53 3.28 5.55 4.58
CA ILE A 53 2.48 4.33 4.47
C ILE A 53 1.91 4.01 5.85
N GLY A 54 0.62 4.22 6.03
CA GLY A 54 -0.05 4.08 7.31
C GLY A 54 -0.38 2.63 7.66
N ASN A 55 -0.75 2.41 8.91
CA ASN A 55 -1.06 1.09 9.49
C ASN A 55 -2.27 0.37 8.87
N GLY A 56 -3.12 1.08 8.14
CA GLY A 56 -4.22 0.49 7.40
C GLY A 56 -3.83 -0.16 6.08
N VAL A 57 -2.62 0.11 5.58
CA VAL A 57 -2.11 -0.43 4.31
C VAL A 57 -1.63 -1.87 4.49
N VAL A 58 -1.75 -2.68 3.43
CA VAL A 58 -1.03 -3.95 3.29
C VAL A 58 0.11 -3.76 2.29
N VAL A 59 1.32 -4.11 2.71
CA VAL A 59 2.57 -3.82 2.00
C VAL A 59 3.19 -5.09 1.47
N ASP A 60 3.49 -5.13 0.19
CA ASP A 60 4.37 -6.13 -0.41
C ASP A 60 5.80 -5.56 -0.40
N PRO A 61 6.71 -6.10 0.44
CA PRO A 61 8.06 -5.53 0.58
C PRO A 61 8.86 -5.57 -0.72
N GLU A 62 8.73 -6.66 -1.49
CA GLU A 62 9.42 -6.82 -2.77
C GLU A 62 9.03 -5.69 -3.74
N VAL A 63 7.72 -5.49 -3.91
CA VAL A 63 7.20 -4.42 -4.78
C VAL A 63 7.55 -3.03 -4.25
N LEU A 64 7.53 -2.84 -2.92
CA LEU A 64 7.88 -1.55 -2.32
C LEU A 64 9.33 -1.17 -2.63
N PHE A 65 10.27 -2.10 -2.47
CA PHE A 65 11.68 -1.82 -2.78
C PHE A 65 11.91 -1.63 -4.27
N GLU A 66 11.26 -2.41 -5.14
CA GLU A 66 11.31 -2.17 -6.60
C GLU A 66 10.80 -0.77 -6.99
N GLU A 67 9.72 -0.30 -6.35
CA GLU A 67 9.18 1.04 -6.58
C GLU A 67 10.13 2.13 -6.08
N ILE A 68 10.77 1.95 -4.91
CA ILE A 68 11.78 2.86 -4.35
C ILE A 68 12.97 2.95 -5.30
N ASP A 69 13.57 1.83 -5.68
CA ASP A 69 14.72 1.77 -6.59
C ASP A 69 14.39 2.44 -7.94
N GLY A 70 13.18 2.18 -8.45
CA GLY A 70 12.69 2.79 -9.68
C GLY A 70 12.48 4.32 -9.57
N LEU A 71 12.17 4.86 -8.39
CA LEU A 71 12.06 6.29 -8.14
C LEU A 71 13.44 6.93 -8.00
N GLU A 72 14.32 6.32 -7.22
CA GLU A 72 15.69 6.80 -6.99
C GLU A 72 16.51 6.82 -8.27
N SER A 73 16.35 5.82 -9.14
CA SER A 73 16.98 5.82 -10.47
C SER A 73 16.56 7.00 -11.37
N ARG A 74 15.40 7.60 -11.06
CA ARG A 74 14.88 8.81 -11.73
C ARG A 74 15.20 10.10 -10.98
N GLY A 75 16.03 10.03 -9.93
CA GLY A 75 16.47 11.18 -9.14
C GLY A 75 15.45 11.65 -8.09
N VAL A 76 14.47 10.82 -7.72
CA VAL A 76 13.52 11.13 -6.63
C VAL A 76 14.13 10.65 -5.32
N ASP A 77 14.24 11.54 -4.34
CA ASP A 77 14.70 11.18 -2.99
C ASP A 77 13.59 10.48 -2.20
N CYS A 78 13.80 9.20 -1.90
CA CYS A 78 12.89 8.37 -1.12
C CYS A 78 13.28 8.27 0.38
N SER A 79 14.34 8.93 0.83
CA SER A 79 14.86 8.83 2.22
C SER A 79 13.86 9.26 3.30
N ARG A 80 12.87 10.07 2.93
CA ARG A 80 11.83 10.57 3.83
C ARG A 80 10.59 9.68 3.91
N LEU A 81 10.53 8.58 3.15
CA LEU A 81 9.40 7.66 3.20
C LEU A 81 9.32 6.99 4.57
N LEU A 82 8.17 7.14 5.22
CA LEU A 82 7.87 6.46 6.47
C LEU A 82 6.90 5.31 6.24
N VAL A 83 7.22 4.15 6.79
CA VAL A 83 6.32 2.98 6.78
C VAL A 83 5.93 2.67 8.22
N SER A 84 4.62 2.62 8.47
CA SER A 84 4.12 2.26 9.80
C SER A 84 4.53 0.84 10.16
N GLU A 85 5.09 0.65 11.33
CA GLU A 85 5.39 -0.68 11.89
C GLU A 85 4.14 -1.54 12.08
N GLY A 86 2.97 -0.92 12.21
CA GLY A 86 1.67 -1.59 12.28
C GLY A 86 1.04 -1.93 10.93
N ALA A 87 1.66 -1.59 9.79
CA ALA A 87 1.21 -2.03 8.48
C ALA A 87 1.41 -3.55 8.34
N HIS A 88 0.49 -4.23 7.62
CA HIS A 88 0.59 -5.67 7.41
C HIS A 88 1.35 -6.01 6.14
N ILE A 89 2.00 -7.16 6.16
CA ILE A 89 2.80 -7.65 5.05
C ILE A 89 1.95 -8.52 4.12
N ILE A 90 2.09 -8.30 2.82
CA ILE A 90 1.64 -9.24 1.80
C ILE A 90 2.76 -10.27 1.62
N ALA A 91 2.61 -11.43 2.26
CA ALA A 91 3.56 -12.52 2.09
C ALA A 91 3.29 -13.29 0.77
N PRO A 92 4.28 -14.06 0.27
CA PRO A 92 4.14 -14.81 -0.98
C PRO A 92 2.91 -15.72 -1.04
N TYR A 93 2.51 -16.32 0.09
CA TYR A 93 1.34 -17.19 0.15
C TYR A 93 0.03 -16.44 -0.10
N HIS A 94 -0.08 -15.15 0.25
CA HIS A 94 -1.26 -14.34 -0.06
C HIS A 94 -1.49 -14.22 -1.56
N ARG A 95 -0.41 -14.05 -2.35
CA ARG A 95 -0.48 -14.00 -3.83
C ARG A 95 -0.96 -15.33 -4.41
N VAL A 96 -0.54 -16.44 -3.81
CA VAL A 96 -1.00 -17.79 -4.19
C VAL A 96 -2.48 -17.97 -3.85
N LEU A 97 -2.88 -17.64 -2.63
CA LEU A 97 -4.28 -17.73 -2.18
C LEU A 97 -5.22 -16.90 -3.05
N ASP A 98 -4.85 -15.68 -3.39
CA ASP A 98 -5.64 -14.80 -4.26
C ASP A 98 -5.92 -15.47 -5.62
N LYS A 99 -4.88 -16.01 -6.27
CA LYS A 99 -5.00 -16.73 -7.54
C LYS A 99 -5.81 -18.02 -7.44
N VAL A 100 -5.65 -18.78 -6.36
CA VAL A 100 -6.39 -20.03 -6.12
C VAL A 100 -7.86 -19.74 -5.89
N THR A 101 -8.17 -18.73 -5.09
CA THR A 101 -9.55 -18.31 -4.81
C THR A 101 -10.25 -17.86 -6.09
N GLU A 102 -9.62 -17.04 -6.92
CA GLU A 102 -10.17 -16.63 -8.21
C GLU A 102 -10.45 -17.82 -9.15
N ARG A 103 -9.54 -18.82 -9.18
CA ARG A 103 -9.76 -20.05 -9.95
C ARG A 103 -10.93 -20.85 -9.40
N PHE A 104 -11.03 -21.00 -8.08
CA PHE A 104 -12.11 -21.74 -7.42
C PHE A 104 -13.48 -21.11 -7.69
N LEU A 105 -13.57 -19.78 -7.66
CA LEU A 105 -14.81 -19.04 -7.93
C LEU A 105 -15.23 -19.14 -9.39
N GLY A 106 -14.35 -19.44 -10.32
CA GLY A 106 -14.66 -19.70 -11.73
C GLY A 106 -15.51 -18.59 -12.36
N LYS A 107 -16.77 -18.89 -12.66
CA LYS A 107 -17.71 -17.92 -13.27
C LYS A 107 -18.09 -16.77 -12.31
N HIS A 108 -17.91 -16.95 -11.01
CA HIS A 108 -18.21 -15.96 -9.96
C HIS A 108 -16.95 -15.23 -9.48
N LYS A 109 -15.85 -15.29 -10.22
CA LYS A 109 -14.60 -14.60 -9.89
C LYS A 109 -14.85 -13.10 -9.69
N ILE A 110 -14.15 -12.53 -8.74
CA ILE A 110 -14.23 -11.10 -8.38
C ILE A 110 -13.47 -10.26 -9.43
N GLY A 111 -12.45 -10.83 -10.07
CA GLY A 111 -11.54 -10.13 -10.97
C GLY A 111 -10.46 -9.36 -10.21
N THR A 112 -9.89 -9.97 -9.18
CA THR A 112 -8.81 -9.38 -8.38
C THR A 112 -7.55 -9.16 -9.23
N THR A 113 -6.66 -8.31 -8.73
CA THR A 113 -5.35 -8.08 -9.38
C THR A 113 -4.37 -9.25 -9.18
N GLY A 114 -4.74 -10.26 -8.37
CA GLY A 114 -3.89 -11.41 -8.06
C GLY A 114 -2.65 -11.06 -7.21
N ARG A 115 -2.66 -9.90 -6.55
CA ARG A 115 -1.52 -9.37 -5.76
C ARG A 115 -1.58 -9.72 -4.28
N GLY A 116 -2.57 -10.52 -3.85
CA GLY A 116 -2.69 -10.98 -2.47
C GLY A 116 -3.24 -9.96 -1.48
N ILE A 117 -3.77 -8.83 -1.94
CA ILE A 117 -4.27 -7.76 -1.08
C ILE A 117 -5.45 -8.24 -0.25
N GLY A 118 -6.44 -8.89 -0.87
CA GLY A 118 -7.62 -9.43 -0.19
C GLY A 118 -7.27 -10.42 0.91
N PRO A 119 -6.51 -11.49 0.62
CA PRO A 119 -6.03 -12.43 1.62
C PRO A 119 -5.24 -11.77 2.76
N ALA A 120 -4.35 -10.81 2.48
CA ALA A 120 -3.62 -10.08 3.52
C ALA A 120 -4.54 -9.25 4.43
N TYR A 121 -5.60 -8.66 3.88
CA TYR A 121 -6.63 -8.01 4.68
C TYR A 121 -7.44 -9.00 5.51
N ALA A 122 -7.73 -10.19 4.99
CA ALA A 122 -8.39 -11.24 5.77
C ALA A 122 -7.55 -11.63 6.99
N ASP A 123 -6.25 -11.86 6.81
CA ASP A 123 -5.34 -12.17 7.91
C ASP A 123 -5.23 -11.01 8.91
N LYS A 124 -5.19 -9.77 8.43
CA LYS A 124 -5.22 -8.58 9.28
C LYS A 124 -6.46 -8.55 10.18
N ILE A 125 -7.64 -8.76 9.63
CA ILE A 125 -8.90 -8.73 10.39
C ILE A 125 -9.00 -9.93 11.34
N ASN A 126 -8.52 -11.10 10.92
CA ASN A 126 -8.42 -12.30 11.76
C ASN A 126 -7.33 -12.22 12.82
N ARG A 127 -6.49 -11.18 12.81
CA ARG A 127 -5.39 -10.94 13.75
C ARG A 127 -4.30 -12.01 13.73
N VAL A 128 -4.07 -12.62 12.56
CA VAL A 128 -3.01 -13.61 12.32
C VAL A 128 -1.98 -13.13 11.31
N GLY A 129 -2.16 -11.91 10.77
CA GLY A 129 -1.29 -11.34 9.76
C GLY A 129 0.05 -10.86 10.33
N ILE A 130 1.10 -10.98 9.54
CA ILE A 130 2.44 -10.48 9.82
C ILE A 130 2.45 -8.96 9.64
N ARG A 131 3.03 -8.23 10.58
CA ARG A 131 3.20 -6.77 10.52
C ARG A 131 4.63 -6.41 10.18
N VAL A 132 4.84 -5.17 9.79
CA VAL A 132 6.19 -4.65 9.52
C VAL A 132 7.11 -4.83 10.72
N HIS A 133 6.63 -4.54 11.95
CA HIS A 133 7.47 -4.70 13.15
C HIS A 133 7.88 -6.15 13.42
N ASP A 134 7.09 -7.15 13.01
CA ASP A 134 7.43 -8.56 13.20
C ASP A 134 8.68 -8.96 12.40
N LEU A 135 8.95 -8.26 11.26
CA LEU A 135 10.14 -8.51 10.45
C LEU A 135 11.47 -8.22 11.19
N PHE A 136 11.43 -7.43 12.26
CA PHE A 136 12.60 -7.10 13.07
C PHE A 136 12.80 -8.07 14.24
N ASN A 137 11.90 -9.05 14.40
CA ASN A 137 11.98 -10.06 15.44
C ASN A 137 11.81 -11.46 14.85
N ALA A 138 12.94 -12.16 14.62
CA ALA A 138 12.95 -13.50 14.02
C ALA A 138 12.21 -14.56 14.85
N GLU A 139 11.97 -14.32 16.15
CA GLU A 139 11.20 -15.24 16.99
C GLU A 139 9.69 -15.14 16.74
N HIS A 140 9.22 -14.07 16.09
CA HIS A 140 7.81 -13.85 15.76
C HIS A 140 7.44 -14.29 14.34
N LEU A 141 8.41 -14.64 13.51
CA LEU A 141 8.26 -15.14 12.14
C LEU A 141 8.30 -16.66 12.08
#